data_a1aedfb01d67981a3b061a196e0bf63e
#
_entry.id   a1aedfb01d67981a3b061a196e0bf63e
#
_cell.length_a   1.000
_cell.length_b   1.000
_cell.length_c   1.000
_cell.angle_alpha   90.00
_cell.angle_beta   90.00
_cell.angle_gamma   90.00
#
_symmetry.space_group_name_H-M   'P 1'
#
loop_
_entity.id
_entity.type
_entity.pdbx_description
1 polymer ?
#
loop_
_entity_poly.entity_id
_entity_poly.type
_entity_poly.pdbx_seq_one_letter_code
_entity_poly.pdbx_strand_id
1 'polypeptide(L)'
;MKRAELFTISSPAKLERLQAGLEAALAAGFELGEVPDCIHSAGYLAGDDDARAQSLRRALASKEADFAWAIRGGYGAARTPLPGAELLRDGNTVLGFSDLTYLLAIVHAAGGRAIHGPVLTSFADADEPSRRALNAALAGEPRRWQLQTTDGKAQLGAAPVIGGNLAVLATLLGTQHCPQFAGHYVILEDVGEAHYRLDRALNHLLRASDLSQAKGIILGHFVHCPEGAAPLMERLVRAHQIPCWTHAPVGHGHENHAFIWGEQASIDGEGQMVLHGS
;
A
#
# COMPACT_ATOMS: atom_id res chain seq x y z
N MET A 1 -3.97 -7.31 22.84
CA MET A 1 -2.90 -7.57 21.87
C MET A 1 -3.59 -7.88 20.55
N LYS A 2 -3.06 -7.43 19.39
CA LYS A 2 -3.62 -7.78 18.07
C LYS A 2 -2.85 -8.97 17.52
N ARG A 3 -3.58 -9.95 16.96
CA ARG A 3 -3.01 -11.15 16.35
C ARG A 3 -2.95 -11.02 14.84
N ALA A 4 -1.78 -11.23 14.27
CA ALA A 4 -1.53 -11.23 12.84
C ALA A 4 -1.27 -12.65 12.33
N GLU A 5 -1.97 -13.08 11.29
CA GLU A 5 -1.55 -14.25 10.51
C GLU A 5 -0.61 -13.81 9.39
N LEU A 6 0.50 -14.53 9.26
CA LEU A 6 1.54 -14.18 8.29
C LEU A 6 1.30 -14.87 6.96
N PHE A 7 1.51 -14.14 5.86
CA PHE A 7 1.44 -14.71 4.52
C PHE A 7 2.52 -14.15 3.58
N THR A 8 2.78 -14.89 2.51
CA THR A 8 3.65 -14.44 1.42
C THR A 8 3.04 -14.79 0.07
N ILE A 9 3.02 -13.83 -0.86
CA ILE A 9 2.53 -14.01 -2.24
C ILE A 9 3.48 -13.38 -3.27
N SER A 10 4.62 -12.88 -2.82
CA SER A 10 5.57 -12.12 -3.62
C SER A 10 6.96 -12.78 -3.60
N SER A 11 8.01 -12.00 -3.44
CA SER A 11 9.38 -12.50 -3.40
C SER A 11 9.76 -13.12 -2.04
N PRO A 12 10.77 -14.01 -2.00
CA PRO A 12 11.23 -14.61 -0.76
C PRO A 12 11.86 -13.58 0.17
N ALA A 13 11.65 -13.73 1.46
CA ALA A 13 12.29 -12.90 2.46
C ALA A 13 13.71 -13.39 2.75
N LYS A 14 14.67 -12.48 2.89
CA LYS A 14 15.97 -12.82 3.47
C LYS A 14 15.77 -13.18 4.94
N LEU A 15 16.39 -14.25 5.40
CA LEU A 15 16.21 -14.79 6.76
C LEU A 15 16.45 -13.75 7.85
N GLU A 16 17.53 -12.98 7.72
CA GLU A 16 17.90 -11.91 8.66
C GLU A 16 16.79 -10.82 8.76
N ARG A 17 16.22 -10.45 7.60
CA ARG A 17 15.14 -9.45 7.55
C ARG A 17 13.82 -9.98 8.13
N LEU A 18 13.54 -11.26 7.88
CA LEU A 18 12.37 -11.93 8.47
C LEU A 18 12.51 -11.98 9.99
N GLN A 19 13.68 -12.42 10.49
CA GLN A 19 13.92 -12.51 11.92
C GLN A 19 13.80 -11.14 12.59
N ALA A 20 14.45 -10.11 12.05
CA ALA A 20 14.34 -8.75 12.56
C ALA A 20 12.87 -8.24 12.56
N GLY A 21 12.10 -8.56 11.52
CA GLY A 21 10.68 -8.20 11.45
C GLY A 21 9.84 -8.89 12.51
N LEU A 22 10.05 -10.19 12.72
CA LEU A 22 9.37 -10.97 13.77
C LEU A 22 9.67 -10.41 15.17
N GLU A 23 10.94 -10.18 15.48
CA GLU A 23 11.38 -9.61 16.75
C GLU A 23 10.78 -8.22 17.00
N ALA A 24 10.80 -7.34 15.99
CA ALA A 24 10.23 -6.00 16.09
C ALA A 24 8.70 -6.04 16.30
N ALA A 25 7.99 -6.93 15.61
CA ALA A 25 6.54 -7.06 15.75
C ALA A 25 6.16 -7.61 17.15
N LEU A 26 6.86 -8.62 17.64
CA LEU A 26 6.67 -9.14 19.00
C LEU A 26 6.97 -8.06 20.06
N ALA A 27 8.06 -7.30 19.89
CA ALA A 27 8.40 -6.21 20.80
C ALA A 27 7.37 -5.06 20.76
N ALA A 28 6.69 -4.86 19.63
CA ALA A 28 5.58 -3.92 19.49
C ALA A 28 4.24 -4.44 20.07
N GLY A 29 4.21 -5.66 20.60
CA GLY A 29 3.03 -6.25 21.27
C GLY A 29 2.06 -6.95 20.32
N PHE A 30 2.48 -7.31 19.10
CA PHE A 30 1.67 -8.17 18.24
C PHE A 30 1.83 -9.64 18.63
N GLU A 31 0.77 -10.41 18.50
CA GLU A 31 0.83 -11.87 18.43
C GLU A 31 0.96 -12.29 16.97
N LEU A 32 1.85 -13.23 16.69
CA LEU A 32 2.13 -13.66 15.32
C LEU A 32 1.74 -15.13 15.13
N GLY A 33 1.04 -15.41 14.05
CA GLY A 33 0.82 -16.74 13.55
C GLY A 33 2.08 -17.38 12.98
N GLU A 34 1.95 -18.58 12.46
CA GLU A 34 3.07 -19.33 11.90
C GLU A 34 3.63 -18.68 10.64
N VAL A 35 4.95 -18.70 10.52
CA VAL A 35 5.64 -18.33 9.28
C VAL A 35 5.33 -19.40 8.22
N PRO A 36 4.87 -19.01 7.01
CA PRO A 36 4.57 -19.96 5.95
C PRO A 36 5.81 -20.72 5.48
N ASP A 37 5.68 -22.01 5.18
CA ASP A 37 6.77 -22.86 4.67
C ASP A 37 7.33 -22.36 3.33
N CYS A 38 6.51 -21.67 2.52
CA CYS A 38 6.91 -21.16 1.22
C CYS A 38 7.71 -19.85 1.24
N ILE A 39 8.29 -19.46 2.38
CA ILE A 39 9.21 -18.30 2.45
C ILE A 39 10.49 -18.50 1.64
N HIS A 40 10.85 -19.75 1.34
CA HIS A 40 12.06 -20.11 0.61
C HIS A 40 11.94 -19.78 -0.88
N SER A 41 13.11 -19.54 -1.49
CA SER A 41 13.20 -19.13 -2.88
C SER A 41 12.85 -20.25 -3.86
N ALA A 42 11.94 -19.95 -4.80
CA ALA A 42 11.77 -20.66 -6.06
C ALA A 42 12.10 -19.67 -7.19
N GLY A 43 13.38 -19.53 -7.50
CA GLY A 43 13.89 -18.45 -8.35
C GLY A 43 13.79 -17.09 -7.64
N TYR A 44 12.96 -16.18 -8.17
CA TYR A 44 12.70 -14.86 -7.59
C TYR A 44 11.40 -14.79 -6.78
N LEU A 45 10.67 -15.91 -6.65
CA LEU A 45 9.40 -16.03 -5.95
C LEU A 45 9.54 -16.79 -4.64
N ALA A 46 8.66 -16.54 -3.70
CA ALA A 46 8.53 -17.30 -2.46
C ALA A 46 7.70 -18.56 -2.73
N GLY A 47 8.38 -19.70 -2.92
CA GLY A 47 7.72 -20.95 -3.29
C GLY A 47 7.06 -20.90 -4.69
N ASP A 48 6.30 -21.92 -5.02
CA ASP A 48 5.48 -21.97 -6.23
C ASP A 48 4.16 -21.20 -6.08
N ASP A 49 3.40 -21.09 -7.15
CA ASP A 49 2.15 -20.30 -7.18
C ASP A 49 1.09 -20.89 -6.23
N ASP A 50 0.99 -22.23 -6.13
CA ASP A 50 0.02 -22.91 -5.26
C ASP A 50 0.37 -22.74 -3.78
N ALA A 51 1.65 -22.84 -3.42
CA ALA A 51 2.11 -22.63 -2.06
C ALA A 51 1.85 -21.18 -1.59
N ARG A 52 2.07 -20.18 -2.46
CA ARG A 52 1.73 -18.79 -2.16
C ARG A 52 0.22 -18.57 -2.00
N ALA A 53 -0.58 -19.16 -2.90
CA ALA A 53 -2.04 -19.12 -2.81
C ALA A 53 -2.55 -19.75 -1.51
N GLN A 54 -1.98 -20.88 -1.11
CA GLN A 54 -2.32 -21.55 0.14
C GLN A 54 -1.94 -20.73 1.36
N SER A 55 -0.75 -20.09 1.35
CA SER A 55 -0.32 -19.17 2.40
C SER A 55 -1.33 -18.04 2.63
N LEU A 56 -1.79 -17.38 1.56
CA LEU A 56 -2.79 -16.34 1.64
C LEU A 56 -4.14 -16.88 2.14
N ARG A 57 -4.61 -18.01 1.59
CA ARG A 57 -5.88 -18.62 2.02
C ARG A 57 -5.87 -18.95 3.50
N ARG A 58 -4.78 -19.53 4.02
CA ARG A 58 -4.64 -19.85 5.45
C ARG A 58 -4.77 -18.58 6.29
N ALA A 59 -4.04 -17.53 5.94
CA ALA A 59 -4.05 -16.28 6.69
C ALA A 59 -5.46 -15.63 6.72
N LEU A 60 -6.16 -15.63 5.59
CA LEU A 60 -7.51 -15.07 5.49
C LEU A 60 -8.61 -15.94 6.11
N ALA A 61 -8.40 -17.25 6.22
CA ALA A 61 -9.36 -18.18 6.83
C ALA A 61 -9.24 -18.25 8.35
N SER A 62 -8.21 -17.66 8.95
CA SER A 62 -8.01 -17.65 10.40
C SER A 62 -9.09 -16.82 11.09
N LYS A 63 -9.80 -17.46 12.04
CA LYS A 63 -10.82 -16.79 12.87
C LYS A 63 -10.25 -16.16 14.12
N GLU A 64 -8.98 -16.42 14.41
CA GLU A 64 -8.28 -15.92 15.58
C GLU A 64 -7.48 -14.64 15.26
N ALA A 65 -7.23 -14.37 13.97
CA ALA A 65 -6.45 -13.24 13.54
C ALA A 65 -7.31 -11.98 13.44
N ASP A 66 -6.75 -10.87 13.91
CA ASP A 66 -7.31 -9.52 13.68
C ASP A 66 -7.00 -9.04 12.25
N PHE A 67 -5.89 -9.51 11.67
CA PHE A 67 -5.48 -9.17 10.30
C PHE A 67 -4.46 -10.16 9.71
N ALA A 68 -4.41 -10.19 8.39
CA ALA A 68 -3.38 -10.89 7.62
C ALA A 68 -2.25 -9.92 7.28
N TRP A 69 -1.01 -10.26 7.65
CA TRP A 69 0.18 -9.42 7.45
C TRP A 69 1.12 -10.02 6.41
N ALA A 70 1.35 -9.29 5.33
CA ALA A 70 2.32 -9.71 4.32
C ALA A 70 3.75 -9.67 4.88
N ILE A 71 4.51 -10.76 4.68
CA ILE A 71 5.90 -10.85 5.12
C ILE A 71 6.76 -9.88 4.31
N ARG A 72 6.60 -9.87 2.98
CA ARG A 72 7.39 -9.05 2.05
C ARG A 72 6.62 -8.78 0.76
N GLY A 73 6.97 -7.65 0.10
CA GLY A 73 6.63 -7.37 -1.28
C GLY A 73 7.65 -7.93 -2.28
N GLY A 74 7.89 -7.22 -3.35
CA GLY A 74 8.82 -7.60 -4.42
C GLY A 74 8.08 -7.84 -5.74
N TYR A 75 7.88 -9.10 -6.13
CA TYR A 75 7.10 -9.49 -7.30
C TYR A 75 6.43 -10.86 -7.06
N GLY A 76 5.21 -11.03 -7.57
CA GLY A 76 4.51 -12.31 -7.52
C GLY A 76 3.02 -12.23 -7.19
N ALA A 77 2.56 -11.16 -6.57
CA ALA A 77 1.16 -11.01 -6.16
C ALA A 77 0.18 -11.20 -7.34
N ALA A 78 0.45 -10.57 -8.47
CA ALA A 78 -0.40 -10.61 -9.65
C ALA A 78 -0.47 -11.99 -10.34
N ARG A 79 0.48 -12.89 -10.08
CA ARG A 79 0.46 -14.25 -10.63
C ARG A 79 -0.03 -15.31 -9.63
N THR A 80 -0.15 -14.95 -8.36
CA THR A 80 -0.63 -15.87 -7.33
C THR A 80 -2.13 -16.10 -7.49
N PRO A 81 -2.61 -17.35 -7.60
CA PRO A 81 -4.04 -17.65 -7.65
C PRO A 81 -4.74 -17.13 -6.38
N LEU A 82 -5.64 -16.17 -6.54
CA LEU A 82 -6.35 -15.57 -5.42
C LEU A 82 -7.45 -16.49 -4.88
N PRO A 83 -7.75 -16.42 -3.57
CA PRO A 83 -8.91 -17.09 -3.02
C PRO A 83 -10.21 -16.49 -3.57
N GLY A 84 -11.33 -17.21 -3.41
CA GLY A 84 -12.64 -16.70 -3.77
C GLY A 84 -13.01 -15.42 -3.01
N ALA A 85 -13.96 -14.67 -3.57
CA ALA A 85 -14.38 -13.37 -3.04
C ALA A 85 -14.89 -13.45 -1.58
N GLU A 86 -15.39 -14.61 -1.15
CA GLU A 86 -15.84 -14.84 0.23
C GLU A 86 -14.74 -14.68 1.28
N LEU A 87 -13.49 -15.07 0.94
CA LEU A 87 -12.33 -14.90 1.82
C LEU A 87 -11.72 -13.49 1.76
N LEU A 88 -12.15 -12.66 0.82
CA LEU A 88 -11.67 -11.28 0.65
C LEU A 88 -12.67 -10.27 1.23
N ARG A 89 -13.86 -10.73 1.65
CA ARG A 89 -14.94 -9.90 2.22
C ARG A 89 -14.90 -9.83 3.74
N ASP A 90 -15.87 -9.12 4.26
CA ASP A 90 -16.37 -9.05 5.64
C ASP A 90 -15.39 -9.42 6.76
N GLY A 91 -14.82 -8.38 7.35
CA GLY A 91 -13.97 -8.49 8.55
C GLY A 91 -12.53 -8.88 8.26
N ASN A 92 -12.20 -9.35 7.06
CA ASN A 92 -10.81 -9.64 6.72
C ASN A 92 -10.04 -8.36 6.45
N THR A 93 -9.03 -8.14 7.26
CA THR A 93 -8.09 -7.03 7.14
C THR A 93 -6.78 -7.56 6.54
N VAL A 94 -6.30 -6.94 5.46
CA VAL A 94 -5.03 -7.26 4.82
C VAL A 94 -4.09 -6.07 4.92
N LEU A 95 -2.88 -6.31 5.44
CA LEU A 95 -1.82 -5.32 5.58
C LEU A 95 -0.64 -5.64 4.66
N GLY A 96 -0.23 -4.66 3.86
CA GLY A 96 0.94 -4.74 3.00
C GLY A 96 1.14 -3.47 2.18
N PHE A 97 2.19 -3.43 1.37
CA PHE A 97 2.47 -2.36 0.42
C PHE A 97 3.36 -2.86 -0.74
N SER A 98 3.81 -1.98 -1.62
CA SER A 98 4.65 -2.36 -2.77
C SER A 98 3.88 -3.29 -3.74
N ASP A 99 4.40 -4.49 -4.05
CA ASP A 99 3.73 -5.50 -4.88
C ASP A 99 2.33 -5.88 -4.36
N LEU A 100 2.11 -5.75 -3.03
CA LEU A 100 0.81 -6.00 -2.40
C LEU A 100 -0.26 -4.97 -2.79
N THR A 101 0.10 -3.84 -3.44
CA THR A 101 -0.87 -2.89 -4.00
C THR A 101 -1.88 -3.61 -4.90
N TYR A 102 -1.45 -4.64 -5.64
CA TYR A 102 -2.32 -5.54 -6.40
C TYR A 102 -3.39 -6.19 -5.53
N LEU A 103 -2.98 -6.84 -4.44
CA LEU A 103 -3.91 -7.52 -3.52
C LEU A 103 -4.82 -6.52 -2.79
N LEU A 104 -4.28 -5.37 -2.37
CA LEU A 104 -5.05 -4.34 -1.66
C LEU A 104 -6.19 -3.80 -2.52
N ALA A 105 -5.95 -3.58 -3.83
CA ALA A 105 -7.00 -3.16 -4.76
C ALA A 105 -8.14 -4.20 -4.83
N ILE A 106 -7.82 -5.48 -4.85
CA ILE A 106 -8.79 -6.56 -4.95
C ILE A 106 -9.56 -6.75 -3.64
N VAL A 107 -8.87 -6.70 -2.49
CA VAL A 107 -9.50 -6.77 -1.18
C VAL A 107 -10.49 -5.62 -0.99
N HIS A 108 -10.07 -4.40 -1.33
CA HIS A 108 -10.94 -3.22 -1.26
C HIS A 108 -12.16 -3.37 -2.17
N ALA A 109 -11.97 -3.77 -3.42
CA ALA A 109 -13.07 -3.99 -4.36
C ALA A 109 -14.05 -5.08 -3.91
N ALA A 110 -13.57 -6.08 -3.17
CA ALA A 110 -14.41 -7.14 -2.59
C ALA A 110 -15.15 -6.71 -1.31
N GLY A 111 -14.88 -5.52 -0.76
CA GLY A 111 -15.47 -5.02 0.49
C GLY A 111 -14.68 -5.41 1.75
N GLY A 112 -13.49 -5.98 1.60
CA GLY A 112 -12.56 -6.23 2.70
C GLY A 112 -11.78 -4.98 3.09
N ARG A 113 -11.11 -5.02 4.23
CA ARG A 113 -10.31 -3.91 4.75
C ARG A 113 -8.87 -4.02 4.27
N ALA A 114 -8.49 -3.18 3.33
CA ALA A 114 -7.15 -3.12 2.76
C ALA A 114 -6.32 -2.00 3.41
N ILE A 115 -5.22 -2.34 4.06
CA ILE A 115 -4.33 -1.37 4.71
C ILE A 115 -3.00 -1.33 3.95
N HIS A 116 -2.70 -0.17 3.36
CA HIS A 116 -1.34 0.13 2.92
C HIS A 116 -0.49 0.45 4.14
N GLY A 117 0.60 -0.24 4.33
CA GLY A 117 1.52 -0.02 5.43
C GLY A 117 2.67 -1.02 5.42
N PRO A 118 3.66 -0.89 6.32
CA PRO A 118 4.87 -1.69 6.28
C PRO A 118 4.58 -3.19 6.31
N VAL A 119 5.20 -3.93 5.39
CA VAL A 119 5.28 -5.40 5.48
C VAL A 119 6.19 -5.81 6.63
N LEU A 120 6.06 -7.04 7.11
CA LEU A 120 6.78 -7.52 8.29
C LEU A 120 8.29 -7.26 8.20
N THR A 121 8.93 -7.56 7.05
CA THR A 121 10.37 -7.37 6.87
C THR A 121 10.83 -5.91 6.84
N SER A 122 9.95 -4.96 6.56
CA SER A 122 10.23 -3.52 6.62
C SER A 122 9.84 -2.89 7.96
N PHE A 123 8.99 -3.55 8.73
CA PHE A 123 8.53 -3.05 10.03
C PHE A 123 9.67 -2.91 11.04
N ALA A 124 10.73 -3.73 10.92
CA ALA A 124 11.92 -3.60 11.76
C ALA A 124 12.60 -2.23 11.64
N ASP A 125 12.63 -1.66 10.42
CA ASP A 125 13.26 -0.36 10.14
C ASP A 125 12.27 0.80 10.14
N ALA A 126 10.98 0.53 10.32
CA ALA A 126 9.95 1.57 10.39
C ALA A 126 10.22 2.49 11.59
N ASP A 127 10.17 3.78 11.36
CA ASP A 127 10.28 4.76 12.42
C ASP A 127 9.08 4.71 13.39
N GLU A 128 9.22 5.36 14.53
CA GLU A 128 8.17 5.36 15.55
C GLU A 128 6.85 6.00 15.07
N PRO A 129 6.85 7.10 14.28
CA PRO A 129 5.63 7.63 13.67
C PRO A 129 4.91 6.61 12.76
N SER A 130 5.64 5.85 11.94
CA SER A 130 5.06 4.80 11.09
C SER A 130 4.43 3.66 11.90
N ARG A 131 5.09 3.23 12.98
CA ARG A 131 4.54 2.21 13.90
C ARG A 131 3.27 2.70 14.59
N ARG A 132 3.24 3.96 15.05
CA ARG A 132 2.02 4.57 15.61
C ARG A 132 0.91 4.68 14.58
N ALA A 133 1.24 5.11 13.34
CA ALA A 133 0.27 5.21 12.25
C ALA A 133 -0.34 3.85 11.89
N LEU A 134 0.47 2.76 11.92
CA LEU A 134 -0.03 1.41 11.71
C LEU A 134 -1.00 0.99 12.84
N ASN A 135 -0.62 1.21 14.10
CA ASN A 135 -1.50 0.87 15.23
C ASN A 135 -2.82 1.64 15.19
N ALA A 136 -2.78 2.93 14.87
CA ALA A 136 -3.96 3.77 14.69
C ALA A 136 -4.82 3.30 13.52
N ALA A 137 -4.20 2.95 12.37
CA ALA A 137 -4.91 2.38 11.24
C ALA A 137 -5.61 1.06 11.60
N LEU A 138 -4.92 0.15 12.27
CA LEU A 138 -5.52 -1.11 12.75
C LEU A 138 -6.65 -0.89 13.76
N ALA A 139 -6.59 0.18 14.55
CA ALA A 139 -7.64 0.55 15.50
C ALA A 139 -8.80 1.35 14.87
N GLY A 140 -8.70 1.76 13.60
CA GLY A 140 -9.67 2.63 12.97
C GLY A 140 -9.63 4.08 13.48
N GLU A 141 -8.52 4.50 14.07
CA GLU A 141 -8.34 5.82 14.64
C GLU A 141 -7.91 6.86 13.58
N PRO A 142 -8.28 8.14 13.75
CA PRO A 142 -7.83 9.20 12.85
C PRO A 142 -6.32 9.38 12.87
N ARG A 143 -5.75 9.71 11.69
CA ARG A 143 -4.33 10.03 11.50
C ARG A 143 -4.19 11.35 10.77
N ARG A 144 -3.04 12.03 10.98
CA ARG A 144 -2.78 13.34 10.39
C ARG A 144 -1.43 13.35 9.70
N TRP A 145 -1.38 13.95 8.51
CA TRP A 145 -0.15 14.19 7.76
C TRP A 145 -0.03 15.65 7.41
N GLN A 146 1.19 16.17 7.37
CA GLN A 146 1.49 17.49 6.83
C GLN A 146 2.03 17.33 5.42
N LEU A 147 1.22 17.68 4.43
CA LEU A 147 1.59 17.66 3.02
C LEU A 147 2.11 19.03 2.59
N GLN A 148 2.89 19.06 1.52
CA GLN A 148 3.24 20.30 0.85
C GLN A 148 2.30 20.50 -0.34
N THR A 149 1.63 21.65 -0.36
CA THR A 149 0.81 22.04 -1.49
C THR A 149 1.64 22.79 -2.51
N THR A 150 1.44 22.47 -3.78
CA THR A 150 2.15 23.06 -4.90
C THR A 150 1.37 24.20 -5.55
N ASP A 151 0.06 24.27 -5.31
CA ASP A 151 -0.84 25.23 -5.96
C ASP A 151 -1.44 26.29 -5.02
N GLY A 152 -0.93 26.40 -3.80
CA GLY A 152 -1.35 27.37 -2.79
C GLY A 152 -2.86 27.40 -2.52
N LYS A 153 -3.32 26.75 -1.45
CA LYS A 153 -4.69 26.86 -0.88
C LYS A 153 -5.82 26.09 -1.58
N ALA A 154 -5.58 24.94 -2.19
CA ALA A 154 -6.68 24.09 -2.57
C ALA A 154 -7.25 23.38 -1.32
N GLN A 155 -8.24 23.98 -0.66
CA GLN A 155 -9.06 23.26 0.29
C GLN A 155 -10.03 22.39 -0.49
N LEU A 156 -9.83 21.09 -0.43
CA LEU A 156 -10.74 20.13 -1.04
C LEU A 156 -11.47 19.34 0.06
N GLY A 157 -12.79 19.27 -0.08
CA GLY A 157 -13.66 18.54 0.86
C GLY A 157 -13.28 17.06 1.00
N ALA A 158 -13.95 16.37 1.91
CA ALA A 158 -13.68 14.95 2.16
C ALA A 158 -13.86 14.08 0.89
N ALA A 159 -13.02 13.08 0.76
CA ALA A 159 -13.08 12.05 -0.27
C ALA A 159 -12.38 10.77 0.20
N PRO A 160 -12.74 9.61 -0.35
CA PRO A 160 -12.02 8.38 -0.03
C PRO A 160 -10.60 8.42 -0.58
N VAL A 161 -9.67 7.74 0.11
CA VAL A 161 -8.27 7.61 -0.30
C VAL A 161 -7.98 6.19 -0.79
N ILE A 162 -7.24 6.08 -1.89
CA ILE A 162 -6.68 4.82 -2.41
C ILE A 162 -5.27 5.06 -2.91
N GLY A 163 -4.56 4.04 -3.31
CA GLY A 163 -3.27 4.19 -3.98
C GLY A 163 -2.18 3.26 -3.44
N GLY A 164 -0.95 3.53 -3.82
CA GLY A 164 0.22 2.76 -3.46
C GLY A 164 1.28 2.82 -4.54
N ASN A 165 1.89 1.68 -4.86
CA ASN A 165 2.97 1.62 -5.83
C ASN A 165 2.48 1.93 -7.25
N LEU A 166 3.07 2.96 -7.87
CA LEU A 166 2.67 3.47 -9.18
C LEU A 166 2.85 2.41 -10.30
N ALA A 167 3.98 1.72 -10.32
CA ALA A 167 4.26 0.71 -11.32
C ALA A 167 3.26 -0.46 -11.22
N VAL A 168 2.93 -0.89 -10.00
CA VAL A 168 1.94 -1.96 -9.76
C VAL A 168 0.53 -1.50 -10.17
N LEU A 169 0.12 -0.29 -9.79
CA LEU A 169 -1.18 0.26 -10.24
C LEU A 169 -1.30 0.30 -11.76
N ALA A 170 -0.23 0.68 -12.46
CA ALA A 170 -0.23 0.69 -13.92
C ALA A 170 -0.38 -0.72 -14.54
N THR A 171 0.02 -1.79 -13.84
CA THR A 171 -0.20 -3.17 -14.30
C THR A 171 -1.64 -3.66 -14.15
N LEU A 172 -2.47 -2.96 -13.36
CA LEU A 172 -3.89 -3.29 -13.19
C LEU A 172 -4.76 -2.81 -14.36
N LEU A 173 -4.24 -1.89 -15.18
CA LEU A 173 -4.98 -1.34 -16.32
C LEU A 173 -5.40 -2.45 -17.30
N GLY A 174 -6.66 -2.40 -17.74
CA GLY A 174 -7.25 -3.40 -18.61
C GLY A 174 -7.63 -4.71 -17.92
N THR A 175 -7.43 -4.84 -16.61
CA THR A 175 -7.89 -5.96 -15.81
C THR A 175 -9.18 -5.59 -15.06
N GLN A 176 -9.94 -6.58 -14.61
CA GLN A 176 -11.11 -6.38 -13.74
C GLN A 176 -10.75 -5.83 -12.35
N HIS A 177 -9.47 -5.75 -12.01
CA HIS A 177 -8.96 -5.32 -10.71
C HIS A 177 -8.46 -3.88 -10.71
N CYS A 178 -8.55 -3.19 -11.86
CA CYS A 178 -8.21 -1.77 -11.92
C CYS A 178 -9.14 -0.97 -10.99
N PRO A 179 -8.61 -0.25 -10.00
CA PRO A 179 -9.45 0.53 -9.12
C PRO A 179 -10.08 1.71 -9.86
N GLN A 180 -11.20 2.20 -9.35
CA GLN A 180 -11.80 3.43 -9.78
C GLN A 180 -11.11 4.61 -9.08
N PHE A 181 -10.51 5.51 -9.82
CA PHE A 181 -9.77 6.66 -9.27
C PHE A 181 -10.64 7.93 -9.18
N ALA A 182 -11.68 8.01 -10.00
CA ALA A 182 -12.56 9.18 -10.03
C ALA A 182 -13.12 9.52 -8.64
N GLY A 183 -12.97 10.78 -8.24
CA GLY A 183 -13.43 11.28 -6.95
C GLY A 183 -12.60 10.88 -5.74
N HIS A 184 -11.53 10.10 -5.89
CA HIS A 184 -10.63 9.69 -4.80
C HIS A 184 -9.42 10.61 -4.68
N TYR A 185 -8.86 10.71 -3.49
CA TYR A 185 -7.47 11.08 -3.31
C TYR A 185 -6.61 9.87 -3.64
N VAL A 186 -5.66 10.03 -4.55
CA VAL A 186 -4.82 8.92 -5.03
C VAL A 186 -3.38 9.13 -4.57
N ILE A 187 -2.92 8.26 -3.69
CA ILE A 187 -1.53 8.27 -3.19
C ILE A 187 -0.67 7.46 -4.17
N LEU A 188 0.45 8.03 -4.62
CA LEU A 188 1.41 7.38 -5.52
C LEU A 188 2.81 7.43 -4.92
N GLU A 189 3.45 6.29 -4.83
CA GLU A 189 4.85 6.12 -4.44
C GLU A 189 5.52 5.11 -5.36
N ASP A 190 6.87 5.05 -5.42
CA ASP A 190 7.59 4.01 -6.13
C ASP A 190 9.02 3.83 -5.63
N VAL A 191 9.70 2.76 -6.08
CA VAL A 191 11.07 2.44 -5.70
C VAL A 191 11.88 1.94 -6.89
N GLY A 192 13.10 2.50 -7.07
CA GLY A 192 14.07 1.99 -8.04
C GLY A 192 13.71 2.21 -9.51
N GLU A 193 12.73 3.05 -9.81
CA GLU A 193 12.28 3.31 -11.17
C GLU A 193 13.03 4.47 -11.83
N ALA A 194 13.42 4.31 -13.09
CA ALA A 194 13.99 5.39 -13.90
C ALA A 194 12.93 6.44 -14.27
N HIS A 195 13.33 7.69 -14.47
CA HIS A 195 12.43 8.80 -14.79
C HIS A 195 11.43 8.47 -15.92
N TYR A 196 11.92 7.89 -17.04
CA TYR A 196 11.05 7.56 -18.17
C TYR A 196 10.04 6.44 -17.84
N ARG A 197 10.33 5.57 -16.87
CA ARG A 197 9.41 4.53 -16.42
C ARG A 197 8.30 5.12 -15.54
N LEU A 198 8.66 6.02 -14.65
CA LEU A 198 7.68 6.78 -13.84
C LEU A 198 6.74 7.58 -14.75
N ASP A 199 7.29 8.33 -15.70
CA ASP A 199 6.53 9.09 -16.70
C ASP A 199 5.59 8.15 -17.49
N ARG A 200 6.10 7.05 -18.02
CA ARG A 200 5.30 6.07 -18.77
C ARG A 200 4.18 5.47 -17.93
N ALA A 201 4.43 5.08 -16.68
CA ALA A 201 3.44 4.49 -15.79
C ALA A 201 2.32 5.48 -15.48
N LEU A 202 2.67 6.73 -15.14
CA LEU A 202 1.69 7.79 -14.89
C LEU A 202 0.87 8.12 -16.14
N ASN A 203 1.53 8.29 -17.28
CA ASN A 203 0.82 8.55 -18.55
C ASN A 203 -0.10 7.39 -18.93
N HIS A 204 0.30 6.15 -18.66
CA HIS A 204 -0.56 4.99 -18.91
C HIS A 204 -1.81 5.04 -18.04
N LEU A 205 -1.67 5.30 -16.74
CA LEU A 205 -2.81 5.50 -15.84
C LEU A 205 -3.73 6.63 -16.29
N LEU A 206 -3.17 7.80 -16.63
CA LEU A 206 -3.95 8.98 -17.07
C LEU A 206 -4.72 8.73 -18.38
N ARG A 207 -4.22 7.88 -19.28
CA ARG A 207 -4.84 7.61 -20.56
C ARG A 207 -5.79 6.42 -20.58
N ALA A 208 -5.55 5.42 -19.73
CA ALA A 208 -6.25 4.15 -19.76
C ALA A 208 -7.16 3.90 -18.56
N SER A 209 -7.29 4.91 -17.67
CA SER A 209 -8.21 4.88 -16.54
C SER A 209 -8.90 6.24 -16.34
N ASP A 210 -9.67 6.36 -15.29
CA ASP A 210 -10.33 7.59 -14.85
C ASP A 210 -9.49 8.43 -13.87
N LEU A 211 -8.16 8.21 -13.80
CA LEU A 211 -7.25 8.93 -12.90
C LEU A 211 -7.30 10.46 -13.10
N SER A 212 -7.57 10.93 -14.32
CA SER A 212 -7.73 12.36 -14.60
C SER A 212 -8.92 12.99 -13.89
N GLN A 213 -9.85 12.18 -13.37
CA GLN A 213 -11.01 12.59 -12.59
C GLN A 213 -10.82 12.41 -11.08
N ALA A 214 -9.60 12.05 -10.65
CA ALA A 214 -9.27 11.98 -9.24
C ALA A 214 -9.53 13.33 -8.55
N LYS A 215 -9.91 13.30 -7.28
CA LYS A 215 -10.03 14.50 -6.45
C LYS A 215 -8.71 15.23 -6.31
N GLY A 216 -7.64 14.46 -6.28
CA GLY A 216 -6.27 14.94 -6.30
C GLY A 216 -5.28 13.80 -6.17
N ILE A 217 -4.03 14.07 -6.54
CA ILE A 217 -2.92 13.13 -6.44
C ILE A 217 -1.99 13.57 -5.32
N ILE A 218 -1.61 12.63 -4.47
CA ILE A 218 -0.74 12.83 -3.33
C ILE A 218 0.53 12.00 -3.56
N LEU A 219 1.66 12.66 -3.71
CA LEU A 219 2.95 12.02 -3.96
C LEU A 219 3.64 11.67 -2.65
N GLY A 220 3.91 10.39 -2.46
CA GLY A 220 4.76 9.85 -1.41
C GLY A 220 6.23 9.84 -1.81
N HIS A 221 6.98 8.88 -1.27
CA HIS A 221 8.41 8.75 -1.52
C HIS A 221 8.70 8.01 -2.84
N PHE A 222 9.68 8.50 -3.59
CA PHE A 222 10.27 7.85 -4.77
C PHE A 222 11.70 7.43 -4.43
N VAL A 223 11.81 6.32 -3.70
CA VAL A 223 13.07 5.86 -3.08
C VAL A 223 13.95 5.14 -4.10
N HIS A 224 15.26 5.38 -4.06
CA HIS A 224 16.21 4.80 -5.04
C HIS A 224 15.87 5.08 -6.51
N CYS A 225 14.99 6.04 -6.77
CA CYS A 225 14.79 6.64 -8.07
C CYS A 225 15.87 7.71 -8.33
N PRO A 226 16.16 8.06 -9.59
CA PRO A 226 17.12 9.14 -9.87
C PRO A 226 16.69 10.46 -9.23
N GLU A 227 17.68 11.31 -8.92
CA GLU A 227 17.44 12.66 -8.39
C GLU A 227 16.41 13.41 -9.25
N GLY A 228 15.46 14.10 -8.60
CA GLY A 228 14.40 14.83 -9.31
C GLY A 228 13.18 13.98 -9.70
N ALA A 229 13.07 12.72 -9.27
CA ALA A 229 11.90 11.89 -9.56
C ALA A 229 10.59 12.49 -9.00
N ALA A 230 10.56 12.91 -7.74
CA ALA A 230 9.37 13.53 -7.15
C ALA A 230 8.99 14.86 -7.83
N PRO A 231 9.89 15.81 -8.08
CA PRO A 231 9.59 17.00 -8.89
C PRO A 231 9.13 16.69 -10.32
N LEU A 232 9.67 15.63 -10.95
CA LEU A 232 9.17 15.17 -12.25
C LEU A 232 7.70 14.75 -12.16
N MET A 233 7.37 13.92 -11.20
CA MET A 233 6.01 13.42 -11.02
C MET A 233 5.02 14.55 -10.72
N GLU A 234 5.40 15.48 -9.85
CA GLU A 234 4.62 16.68 -9.58
C GLU A 234 4.32 17.48 -10.85
N ARG A 235 5.36 17.78 -11.65
CA ARG A 235 5.20 18.51 -12.91
C ARG A 235 4.28 17.79 -13.88
N LEU A 236 4.37 16.47 -14.00
CA LEU A 236 3.52 15.67 -14.88
C LEU A 236 2.06 15.70 -14.43
N VAL A 237 1.78 15.53 -13.13
CA VAL A 237 0.43 15.61 -12.58
C VAL A 237 -0.19 16.99 -12.82
N ARG A 238 0.56 18.06 -12.55
CA ARG A 238 0.11 19.44 -12.74
C ARG A 238 -0.19 19.78 -14.21
N ALA A 239 0.57 19.21 -15.15
CA ALA A 239 0.31 19.40 -16.58
C ALA A 239 -1.09 18.91 -17.00
N HIS A 240 -1.69 17.99 -16.23
CA HIS A 240 -3.06 17.50 -16.40
C HIS A 240 -4.09 18.26 -15.55
N GLN A 241 -3.71 19.37 -14.88
CA GLN A 241 -4.58 20.20 -14.05
C GLN A 241 -5.25 19.44 -12.89
N ILE A 242 -4.63 18.37 -12.42
CA ILE A 242 -5.08 17.61 -11.25
C ILE A 242 -4.43 18.24 -10.01
N PRO A 243 -5.22 18.54 -8.94
CA PRO A 243 -4.65 18.99 -7.67
C PRO A 243 -3.57 18.03 -7.17
N CYS A 244 -2.42 18.57 -6.76
CA CYS A 244 -1.27 17.77 -6.39
C CYS A 244 -0.67 18.23 -5.06
N TRP A 245 -0.39 17.26 -4.19
CA TRP A 245 0.37 17.44 -2.95
C TRP A 245 1.58 16.52 -2.96
N THR A 246 2.60 16.92 -2.24
CA THR A 246 3.86 16.16 -2.10
C THR A 246 4.16 15.90 -0.64
N HIS A 247 5.22 15.11 -0.38
CA HIS A 247 5.70 14.79 0.97
C HIS A 247 4.72 14.00 1.83
N ALA A 248 3.86 13.17 1.23
CA ALA A 248 3.15 12.17 2.03
C ALA A 248 4.18 11.19 2.64
N PRO A 249 4.06 10.87 3.93
CA PRO A 249 5.01 9.97 4.61
C PRO A 249 4.71 8.49 4.26
N VAL A 250 4.68 8.17 2.97
CA VAL A 250 4.27 6.86 2.43
C VAL A 250 5.27 6.38 1.40
N GLY A 251 5.67 5.12 1.47
CA GLY A 251 6.51 4.46 0.47
C GLY A 251 7.64 3.62 1.05
N HIS A 252 8.70 3.41 0.27
CA HIS A 252 9.82 2.52 0.60
C HIS A 252 10.92 3.16 1.47
N GLY A 253 10.69 4.35 2.02
CA GLY A 253 11.58 4.99 2.99
C GLY A 253 11.46 4.44 4.41
N HIS A 254 12.09 5.10 5.37
CA HIS A 254 11.89 4.81 6.79
C HIS A 254 10.49 5.20 7.26
N GLU A 255 9.93 6.23 6.64
CA GLU A 255 8.55 6.64 6.82
C GLU A 255 7.65 5.86 5.85
N ASN A 256 6.75 5.08 6.41
CA ASN A 256 5.68 4.42 5.66
C ASN A 256 4.42 4.37 6.53
N HIS A 257 3.77 5.53 6.66
CA HIS A 257 2.56 5.66 7.46
C HIS A 257 1.40 4.91 6.81
N ALA A 258 0.71 4.13 7.63
CA ALA A 258 -0.40 3.33 7.13
C ALA A 258 -1.63 4.19 6.81
N PHE A 259 -2.32 3.82 5.71
CA PHE A 259 -3.66 4.31 5.38
C PHE A 259 -4.56 3.15 4.94
N ILE A 260 -5.88 3.34 5.08
CA ILE A 260 -6.86 2.33 4.72
C ILE A 260 -7.47 2.71 3.38
N TRP A 261 -7.50 1.79 2.44
CA TRP A 261 -8.14 2.02 1.16
C TRP A 261 -9.64 2.26 1.34
N GLY A 262 -10.14 3.35 0.79
CA GLY A 262 -11.54 3.79 0.89
C GLY A 262 -11.88 4.60 2.13
N GLU A 263 -10.96 4.76 3.09
CA GLU A 263 -11.21 5.65 4.23
C GLU A 263 -11.39 7.10 3.77
N GLN A 264 -12.25 7.83 4.45
CA GLN A 264 -12.44 9.24 4.17
C GLN A 264 -11.22 10.06 4.61
N ALA A 265 -10.80 10.97 3.77
CA ALA A 265 -9.76 11.93 4.07
C ALA A 265 -10.17 13.35 3.67
N SER A 266 -9.66 14.35 4.36
CA SER A 266 -9.83 15.76 4.03
C SER A 266 -8.49 16.47 4.06
N ILE A 267 -8.30 17.45 3.17
CA ILE A 267 -7.07 18.26 3.09
C ILE A 267 -7.50 19.72 3.19
N ASP A 268 -6.90 20.46 4.13
CA ASP A 268 -7.14 21.89 4.27
C ASP A 268 -6.24 22.76 3.39
N GLY A 269 -6.45 24.08 3.44
CA GLY A 269 -5.67 25.04 2.63
C GLY A 269 -4.20 25.17 3.03
N GLU A 270 -3.79 24.61 4.16
CA GLU A 270 -2.40 24.59 4.65
C GLU A 270 -1.70 23.25 4.37
N GLY A 271 -2.40 22.30 3.72
CA GLY A 271 -1.89 20.99 3.40
C GLY A 271 -1.98 19.98 4.56
N GLN A 272 -2.72 20.29 5.62
CA GLN A 272 -2.97 19.31 6.66
C GLN A 272 -4.02 18.31 6.15
N MET A 273 -3.60 17.07 5.99
CA MET A 273 -4.46 15.94 5.66
C MET A 273 -4.89 15.22 6.93
N VAL A 274 -6.19 14.99 7.05
CA VAL A 274 -6.79 14.14 8.10
C VAL A 274 -7.36 12.89 7.44
N LEU A 275 -6.85 11.73 7.81
CA LEU A 275 -7.42 10.42 7.53
C LEU A 275 -8.37 10.10 8.69
N HIS A 276 -9.67 9.94 8.40
CA HIS A 276 -10.70 9.92 9.45
C HIS A 276 -10.84 8.56 10.17
N GLY A 277 -10.17 7.53 9.67
CA GLY A 277 -10.33 6.17 10.16
C GLY A 277 -11.61 5.50 9.64
N SER A 278 -11.80 4.22 9.99
CA SER A 278 -13.00 3.43 9.59
C SER A 278 -13.23 2.30 10.61
#